data_49ce1480d1b074c5ea8af61cb0b3d678
#
_entry.id   49ce1480d1b074c5ea8af61cb0b3d678
#
_cell.length_a   1.000
_cell.length_b   1.000
_cell.length_c   1.000
_cell.angle_alpha   90.00
_cell.angle_beta   90.00
_cell.angle_gamma   90.00
#
_symmetry.space_group_name_H-M   'P 1'
#
loop_
_entity.id
_entity.type
_entity.pdbx_description
1 polymer ?
#
loop_
_entity_poly.entity_id
_entity_poly.type
_entity_poly.pdbx_seq_one_letter_code
_entity_poly.pdbx_strand_id
1 'polypeptide(L)'
;MPEFSVKALRFRLLAALGVATLISVVPAHAQTSAAPSYPDLVELSKRAGMVIKARVQTVSRLDPAQVRNPTALHDRFYAEAQTEALIYGRQGIGASLRYLVDLPPDRPELSGRDVLLFAWRVPDETGDIKLVDPTAQVLWSPVQEARVRSILTELVVPGAPSPVTRVRELMFVPGNLAGQGQTQIFLDTKGGGSAAITVRHQPGSAPSWGVSFSQVAAGTKAPPPQDSLAWYSLACFLPAYPPAASNVSRSSAKQEQALNDYRMVVSSLGTCNRTR
;
A
#
# COMPACT_ATOMS: atom_id res chain seq x y z
N MET A 1 2.86 -81.17 61.30
CA MET A 1 3.59 -79.95 61.05
C MET A 1 4.40 -80.16 59.79
N PRO A 2 3.91 -79.73 58.62
CA PRO A 2 4.78 -79.80 57.44
C PRO A 2 5.05 -78.41 56.92
N GLU A 3 6.31 -78.24 56.54
CA GLU A 3 6.85 -77.08 55.82
C GLU A 3 6.33 -77.05 54.39
N PHE A 4 5.94 -75.85 53.94
CA PHE A 4 5.64 -75.59 52.53
C PHE A 4 6.74 -74.70 51.90
N SER A 5 7.47 -75.36 51.02
CA SER A 5 8.48 -74.71 50.14
C SER A 5 7.79 -73.92 49.02
N VAL A 6 8.09 -72.64 48.92
CA VAL A 6 7.60 -71.77 47.83
C VAL A 6 8.68 -71.63 46.76
N LYS A 7 8.45 -72.20 45.59
CA LYS A 7 9.28 -72.05 44.38
C LYS A 7 9.02 -70.69 43.74
N ALA A 8 10.11 -69.92 43.67
CA ALA A 8 10.09 -68.60 42.96
C ALA A 8 10.05 -68.81 41.44
N LEU A 9 8.97 -68.31 40.83
CA LEU A 9 8.82 -68.25 39.38
C LEU A 9 9.37 -66.89 38.84
N ARG A 10 10.47 -66.96 38.12
CA ARG A 10 11.08 -65.79 37.49
C ARG A 10 10.35 -65.49 36.21
N PHE A 11 9.56 -64.40 36.20
CA PHE A 11 8.96 -63.82 35.02
C PHE A 11 10.02 -62.87 34.34
N ARG A 12 10.42 -63.22 33.12
CA ARG A 12 11.23 -62.35 32.27
C ARG A 12 10.29 -61.38 31.57
N LEU A 13 10.34 -60.10 31.96
CA LEU A 13 9.70 -58.99 31.21
C LEU A 13 10.58 -58.65 30.00
N LEU A 14 10.06 -58.90 28.79
CA LEU A 14 10.57 -58.35 27.54
C LEU A 14 10.01 -56.94 27.40
N ALA A 15 10.87 -55.92 27.57
CA ALA A 15 10.56 -54.55 27.28
C ALA A 15 10.66 -54.31 25.76
N ALA A 16 9.50 -54.21 25.09
CA ALA A 16 9.44 -53.72 23.70
C ALA A 16 9.54 -52.21 23.69
N LEU A 17 10.69 -51.67 23.21
CA LEU A 17 10.85 -50.22 22.91
C LEU A 17 10.06 -49.89 21.64
N GLY A 18 8.88 -49.33 21.79
CA GLY A 18 8.13 -48.69 20.70
C GLY A 18 8.72 -47.30 20.39
N VAL A 19 9.40 -47.18 19.26
CA VAL A 19 9.83 -45.89 18.72
C VAL A 19 8.60 -45.21 18.11
N ALA A 20 8.01 -44.26 18.84
CA ALA A 20 6.96 -43.39 18.33
C ALA A 20 7.59 -42.28 17.48
N THR A 21 7.57 -42.42 16.16
CA THR A 21 7.92 -41.37 15.22
C THR A 21 6.85 -40.27 15.25
N LEU A 22 7.13 -39.18 15.93
CA LEU A 22 6.34 -37.95 15.86
C LEU A 22 6.51 -37.32 14.45
N ILE A 23 5.51 -37.54 13.59
CA ILE A 23 5.39 -36.84 12.33
C ILE A 23 4.97 -35.37 12.65
N SER A 24 5.93 -34.46 12.67
CA SER A 24 5.64 -33.03 12.75
C SER A 24 4.97 -32.58 11.46
N VAL A 25 3.65 -32.42 11.49
CA VAL A 25 2.91 -31.76 10.41
C VAL A 25 3.26 -30.27 10.47
N VAL A 26 4.20 -29.84 9.62
CA VAL A 26 4.48 -28.43 9.40
C VAL A 26 3.28 -27.87 8.63
N PRO A 27 2.52 -26.90 9.18
CA PRO A 27 1.46 -26.27 8.42
C PRO A 27 2.08 -25.59 7.20
N ALA A 28 1.70 -26.02 6.01
CA ALA A 28 2.03 -25.31 4.78
C ALA A 28 1.39 -23.92 4.87
N HIS A 29 2.20 -22.91 5.13
CA HIS A 29 1.76 -21.53 5.00
C HIS A 29 1.48 -21.30 3.52
N ALA A 30 0.20 -21.34 3.14
CA ALA A 30 -0.24 -20.84 1.85
C ALA A 30 0.25 -19.37 1.80
N GLN A 31 1.20 -19.08 0.92
CA GLN A 31 1.63 -17.71 0.64
C GLN A 31 0.43 -17.01 0.00
N THR A 32 -0.40 -16.43 0.85
CA THR A 32 -1.47 -15.53 0.40
C THR A 32 -0.76 -14.35 -0.22
N SER A 33 -0.88 -14.16 -1.53
CA SER A 33 -0.43 -12.97 -2.22
C SER A 33 -0.88 -11.77 -1.38
N ALA A 34 0.06 -10.99 -0.88
CA ALA A 34 -0.23 -9.91 0.05
C ALA A 34 -1.26 -8.97 -0.59
N ALA A 35 -2.29 -8.60 0.15
CA ALA A 35 -3.28 -7.64 -0.33
C ALA A 35 -2.58 -6.33 -0.71
N PRO A 36 -2.99 -5.65 -1.80
CA PRO A 36 -2.40 -4.39 -2.21
C PRO A 36 -2.38 -3.38 -1.07
N SER A 37 -1.25 -2.70 -0.91
CA SER A 37 -1.11 -1.63 0.06
C SER A 37 -1.93 -0.39 -0.33
N TYR A 38 -2.08 0.55 0.59
CA TYR A 38 -2.73 1.82 0.28
C TYR A 38 -2.05 2.58 -0.87
N PRO A 39 -0.70 2.73 -0.90
CA PRO A 39 0.01 3.33 -2.04
C PRO A 39 -0.27 2.63 -3.37
N ASP A 40 -0.34 1.30 -3.39
CA ASP A 40 -0.65 0.56 -4.62
C ASP A 40 -2.06 0.86 -5.13
N LEU A 41 -3.04 0.91 -4.23
CA LEU A 41 -4.41 1.27 -4.59
C LEU A 41 -4.53 2.72 -5.10
N VAL A 42 -3.77 3.66 -4.51
CA VAL A 42 -3.72 5.04 -5.01
C VAL A 42 -3.17 5.09 -6.43
N GLU A 43 -2.06 4.39 -6.71
CA GLU A 43 -1.46 4.36 -8.06
C GLU A 43 -2.40 3.74 -9.09
N LEU A 44 -3.06 2.63 -8.76
CA LEU A 44 -4.06 2.02 -9.62
C LEU A 44 -5.23 2.97 -9.89
N SER A 45 -5.78 3.59 -8.82
CA SER A 45 -6.91 4.50 -8.91
C SER A 45 -6.61 5.74 -9.76
N LYS A 46 -5.41 6.32 -9.62
CA LYS A 46 -4.97 7.50 -10.40
C LYS A 46 -4.83 7.22 -11.89
N ARG A 47 -4.51 5.98 -12.26
CA ARG A 47 -4.32 5.56 -13.65
C ARG A 47 -5.60 5.08 -14.29
N ALA A 48 -6.60 4.70 -13.50
CA ALA A 48 -7.85 4.12 -13.99
C ALA A 48 -8.83 5.17 -14.53
N GLY A 49 -9.40 4.89 -15.69
CA GLY A 49 -10.57 5.60 -16.20
C GLY A 49 -11.87 5.07 -15.61
N MET A 50 -11.84 3.84 -15.09
CA MET A 50 -12.95 3.19 -14.40
C MET A 50 -12.46 2.19 -13.36
N VAL A 51 -13.23 2.03 -12.29
CA VAL A 51 -13.03 1.00 -11.27
C VAL A 51 -14.31 0.21 -11.14
N ILE A 52 -14.21 -1.09 -11.27
CA ILE A 52 -15.36 -2.00 -11.39
C ILE A 52 -15.23 -3.10 -10.34
N LYS A 53 -16.32 -3.40 -9.66
CA LYS A 53 -16.49 -4.67 -8.94
C LYS A 53 -17.11 -5.68 -9.88
N ALA A 54 -16.47 -6.83 -10.06
CA ALA A 54 -16.94 -7.87 -10.96
C ALA A 54 -16.75 -9.25 -10.36
N ARG A 55 -17.59 -10.20 -10.75
CA ARG A 55 -17.44 -11.63 -10.43
C ARG A 55 -16.85 -12.36 -11.60
N VAL A 56 -15.69 -12.95 -11.40
CA VAL A 56 -14.99 -13.74 -12.42
C VAL A 56 -15.81 -14.99 -12.73
N GLN A 57 -16.09 -15.23 -14.01
CA GLN A 57 -16.81 -16.40 -14.48
C GLN A 57 -15.85 -17.48 -14.99
N THR A 58 -14.99 -17.08 -15.93
CA THR A 58 -14.01 -17.99 -16.55
C THR A 58 -12.63 -17.36 -16.62
N VAL A 59 -11.60 -18.18 -16.56
CA VAL A 59 -10.20 -17.77 -16.72
C VAL A 59 -9.48 -18.82 -17.56
N SER A 60 -9.06 -18.45 -18.76
CA SER A 60 -8.38 -19.32 -19.72
C SER A 60 -6.96 -18.84 -19.96
N ARG A 61 -5.96 -19.72 -19.79
CA ARG A 61 -4.55 -19.41 -20.05
C ARG A 61 -4.36 -19.20 -21.55
N LEU A 62 -3.68 -18.15 -21.93
CA LEU A 62 -3.29 -17.94 -23.33
C LEU A 62 -2.05 -18.78 -23.66
N ASP A 63 -1.97 -19.22 -24.93
CA ASP A 63 -0.77 -19.83 -25.44
C ASP A 63 0.41 -18.83 -25.35
N PRO A 64 1.53 -19.21 -24.71
CA PRO A 64 2.71 -18.36 -24.62
C PRO A 64 3.20 -17.82 -25.96
N ALA A 65 2.99 -18.55 -27.05
CA ALA A 65 3.34 -18.12 -28.42
C ALA A 65 2.51 -16.92 -28.91
N GLN A 66 1.34 -16.68 -28.32
CA GLN A 66 0.44 -15.56 -28.65
C GLN A 66 0.65 -14.34 -27.73
N VAL A 67 1.42 -14.48 -26.66
CA VAL A 67 1.66 -13.43 -25.69
C VAL A 67 2.78 -12.52 -26.16
N ARG A 68 2.45 -11.23 -26.42
CA ARG A 68 3.47 -10.22 -26.65
C ARG A 68 4.08 -9.80 -25.29
N ASN A 69 5.41 -9.83 -25.18
CA ASN A 69 6.15 -9.47 -23.95
C ASN A 69 5.77 -10.34 -22.74
N PRO A 70 6.00 -11.66 -22.78
CA PRO A 70 5.78 -12.50 -21.62
C PRO A 70 6.73 -12.09 -20.48
N THR A 71 6.20 -12.00 -19.26
CA THR A 71 7.03 -11.82 -18.06
C THR A 71 7.38 -13.19 -17.50
N ALA A 72 8.61 -13.39 -17.03
CA ALA A 72 9.05 -14.67 -16.48
C ALA A 72 8.30 -15.09 -15.20
N LEU A 73 7.62 -14.12 -14.56
CA LEU A 73 6.97 -14.31 -13.27
C LEU A 73 5.45 -14.51 -13.35
N HIS A 74 4.83 -14.26 -14.50
CA HIS A 74 3.38 -14.31 -14.65
C HIS A 74 2.99 -14.92 -15.98
N ASP A 75 1.92 -15.70 -15.96
CA ASP A 75 1.23 -16.19 -17.13
C ASP A 75 0.09 -15.25 -17.51
N ARG A 76 -0.18 -15.07 -18.79
CA ARG A 76 -1.29 -14.26 -19.28
C ARG A 76 -2.54 -15.08 -19.46
N PHE A 77 -3.65 -14.54 -18.98
CA PHE A 77 -4.96 -15.17 -19.04
C PHE A 77 -5.97 -14.23 -19.70
N TYR A 78 -6.90 -14.84 -20.42
CA TYR A 78 -8.15 -14.22 -20.81
C TYR A 78 -9.19 -14.52 -19.76
N ALA A 79 -9.83 -13.47 -19.25
CA ALA A 79 -10.84 -13.56 -18.21
C ALA A 79 -12.17 -13.00 -18.69
N GLU A 80 -13.26 -13.68 -18.34
CA GLU A 80 -14.61 -13.21 -18.47
C GLU A 80 -15.22 -13.01 -17.08
N ALA A 81 -15.91 -11.90 -16.88
CA ALA A 81 -16.51 -11.55 -15.61
C ALA A 81 -17.88 -10.88 -15.77
N GLN A 82 -18.72 -11.04 -14.76
CA GLN A 82 -19.98 -10.33 -14.65
C GLN A 82 -19.79 -9.05 -13.85
N THR A 83 -20.26 -7.93 -14.36
CA THR A 83 -20.28 -6.65 -13.65
C THR A 83 -21.24 -6.73 -12.47
N GLU A 84 -20.75 -6.45 -11.26
CA GLU A 84 -21.59 -6.30 -10.07
C GLU A 84 -21.85 -4.83 -9.75
N ALA A 85 -20.81 -3.98 -9.87
CA ALA A 85 -20.96 -2.54 -9.65
C ALA A 85 -19.89 -1.75 -10.40
N LEU A 86 -20.26 -0.60 -10.96
CA LEU A 86 -19.33 0.44 -11.39
C LEU A 86 -19.06 1.36 -10.19
N ILE A 87 -17.85 1.29 -9.63
CA ILE A 87 -17.45 2.10 -8.47
C ILE A 87 -17.05 3.50 -8.91
N TYR A 88 -16.35 3.60 -10.04
CA TYR A 88 -15.90 4.85 -10.64
C TYR A 88 -15.90 4.75 -12.16
N GLY A 89 -16.32 5.82 -12.84
CA GLY A 89 -16.32 5.94 -14.28
C GLY A 89 -17.41 6.89 -14.76
N ARG A 90 -17.20 7.50 -15.92
CA ARG A 90 -18.15 8.49 -16.50
C ARG A 90 -19.21 7.86 -17.38
N GLN A 91 -18.98 6.66 -17.86
CA GLN A 91 -19.86 5.96 -18.80
C GLN A 91 -20.30 4.63 -18.20
N GLY A 92 -21.52 4.23 -18.51
CA GLY A 92 -22.02 2.91 -18.15
C GLY A 92 -21.17 1.79 -18.75
N ILE A 93 -21.21 0.63 -18.13
CA ILE A 93 -20.48 -0.56 -18.53
C ILE A 93 -21.48 -1.70 -18.77
N GLY A 94 -21.17 -2.63 -19.67
CA GLY A 94 -22.01 -3.80 -19.95
C GLY A 94 -22.08 -4.77 -18.76
N ALA A 95 -23.07 -5.65 -18.79
CA ALA A 95 -23.23 -6.69 -17.76
C ALA A 95 -22.08 -7.72 -17.77
N SER A 96 -21.50 -7.98 -18.94
CA SER A 96 -20.39 -8.91 -19.13
C SER A 96 -19.12 -8.16 -19.54
N LEU A 97 -18.00 -8.56 -18.96
CA LEU A 97 -16.68 -7.97 -19.19
C LEU A 97 -15.71 -9.02 -19.70
N ARG A 98 -14.80 -8.60 -20.57
CA ARG A 98 -13.68 -9.40 -21.07
C ARG A 98 -12.39 -8.63 -20.96
N TYR A 99 -11.34 -9.27 -20.47
CA TYR A 99 -10.04 -8.60 -20.27
C TYR A 99 -8.88 -9.59 -20.23
N LEU A 100 -7.69 -9.07 -20.42
CA LEU A 100 -6.45 -9.79 -20.22
C LEU A 100 -5.86 -9.45 -18.86
N VAL A 101 -5.36 -10.47 -18.15
CA VAL A 101 -4.74 -10.34 -16.84
C VAL A 101 -3.50 -11.23 -16.74
N ASP A 102 -2.47 -10.73 -16.10
CA ASP A 102 -1.27 -11.50 -15.77
C ASP A 102 -1.36 -11.98 -14.31
N LEU A 103 -1.24 -13.28 -14.13
CA LEU A 103 -1.38 -13.93 -12.82
C LEU A 103 -0.14 -14.79 -12.52
N PRO A 104 0.28 -14.93 -11.25
CA PRO A 104 1.36 -15.82 -10.89
C PRO A 104 0.97 -17.29 -11.17
N PRO A 105 1.95 -18.18 -11.39
CA PRO A 105 1.69 -19.59 -11.71
C PRO A 105 0.90 -20.33 -10.62
N ASP A 106 1.14 -19.96 -9.35
CA ASP A 106 0.51 -20.50 -8.14
C ASP A 106 -0.76 -19.74 -7.73
N ARG A 107 -1.38 -19.06 -8.69
CA ARG A 107 -2.57 -18.24 -8.43
C ARG A 107 -3.68 -19.01 -7.75
N PRO A 108 -4.44 -18.36 -6.84
CA PRO A 108 -5.67 -18.97 -6.32
C PRO A 108 -6.71 -19.14 -7.44
N GLU A 109 -7.61 -20.11 -7.28
CA GLU A 109 -8.76 -20.24 -8.17
C GLU A 109 -9.57 -18.95 -8.14
N LEU A 110 -9.81 -18.36 -9.30
CA LEU A 110 -10.48 -17.07 -9.46
C LEU A 110 -11.93 -17.22 -9.91
N SER A 111 -12.32 -18.34 -10.51
CA SER A 111 -13.70 -18.57 -10.94
C SER A 111 -14.64 -18.46 -9.75
N GLY A 112 -15.71 -17.70 -9.91
CA GLY A 112 -16.66 -17.40 -8.84
C GLY A 112 -16.19 -16.38 -7.79
N ARG A 113 -14.98 -15.83 -7.90
CA ARG A 113 -14.45 -14.81 -6.97
C ARG A 113 -14.81 -13.40 -7.43
N ASP A 114 -15.04 -12.55 -6.45
CA ASP A 114 -15.23 -11.12 -6.68
C ASP A 114 -13.87 -10.43 -6.74
N VAL A 115 -13.74 -9.48 -7.68
CA VAL A 115 -12.52 -8.72 -7.92
C VAL A 115 -12.83 -7.24 -8.11
N LEU A 116 -11.83 -6.40 -7.83
CA LEU A 116 -11.78 -4.99 -8.22
C LEU A 116 -10.89 -4.88 -9.45
N LEU A 117 -11.41 -4.30 -10.52
CA LEU A 117 -10.72 -4.09 -11.79
C LEU A 117 -10.45 -2.60 -11.97
N PHE A 118 -9.18 -2.24 -12.16
CA PHE A 118 -8.75 -0.87 -12.48
C PHE A 118 -8.42 -0.82 -13.97
N ALA A 119 -9.28 -0.14 -14.75
CA ALA A 119 -9.26 -0.32 -16.20
C ALA A 119 -9.56 0.97 -16.97
N TRP A 120 -9.37 0.86 -18.28
CA TRP A 120 -9.89 1.73 -19.31
C TRP A 120 -10.88 0.96 -20.17
N ARG A 121 -11.87 1.67 -20.71
CA ARG A 121 -12.74 1.13 -21.75
C ARG A 121 -11.95 0.98 -23.05
N VAL A 122 -12.17 -0.12 -23.78
CA VAL A 122 -11.70 -0.25 -25.14
C VAL A 122 -12.71 0.45 -26.05
N PRO A 123 -12.30 1.43 -26.87
CA PRO A 123 -13.20 2.09 -27.81
C PRO A 123 -13.82 1.07 -28.77
N ASP A 124 -15.06 1.30 -29.16
CA ASP A 124 -15.82 0.54 -30.16
C ASP A 124 -16.07 -0.94 -29.81
N GLU A 125 -15.61 -1.40 -28.64
CA GLU A 125 -15.83 -2.77 -28.16
C GLU A 125 -16.77 -2.79 -26.97
N THR A 126 -17.90 -3.51 -27.12
CA THR A 126 -18.85 -3.65 -26.02
C THR A 126 -18.41 -4.76 -25.07
N GLY A 127 -18.14 -4.40 -23.82
CA GLY A 127 -17.75 -5.32 -22.78
C GLY A 127 -16.24 -5.58 -22.67
N ASP A 128 -15.41 -5.11 -23.60
CA ASP A 128 -13.97 -5.24 -23.51
C ASP A 128 -13.38 -4.09 -22.69
N ILE A 129 -12.54 -4.44 -21.75
CA ILE A 129 -11.80 -3.49 -20.92
C ILE A 129 -10.29 -3.81 -20.96
N LYS A 130 -9.48 -2.78 -20.81
CA LYS A 130 -8.03 -2.89 -20.69
C LYS A 130 -7.61 -2.50 -19.28
N LEU A 131 -7.04 -3.41 -18.53
CA LEU A 131 -6.47 -3.10 -17.22
C LEU A 131 -5.39 -2.01 -17.34
N VAL A 132 -5.23 -1.15 -16.34
CA VAL A 132 -4.22 -0.07 -16.31
C VAL A 132 -2.79 -0.59 -16.30
N ASP A 133 -2.60 -1.79 -15.79
CA ASP A 133 -1.47 -2.68 -16.05
C ASP A 133 -1.95 -4.14 -16.02
N PRO A 134 -1.18 -5.08 -16.57
CA PRO A 134 -1.63 -6.47 -16.66
C PRO A 134 -2.01 -7.14 -15.34
N THR A 135 -1.52 -6.63 -14.21
CA THR A 135 -1.81 -7.18 -12.88
C THR A 135 -2.83 -6.34 -12.10
N ALA A 136 -3.51 -5.36 -12.72
CA ALA A 136 -4.42 -4.41 -12.07
C ALA A 136 -5.81 -5.02 -11.74
N GLN A 137 -5.80 -6.27 -11.34
CA GLN A 137 -6.92 -6.99 -10.74
C GLN A 137 -6.59 -7.27 -9.26
N VAL A 138 -7.49 -6.93 -8.37
CA VAL A 138 -7.35 -7.10 -6.92
C VAL A 138 -8.48 -7.96 -6.41
N LEU A 139 -8.21 -8.98 -5.60
CA LEU A 139 -9.26 -9.73 -4.92
C LEU A 139 -10.11 -8.77 -4.08
N TRP A 140 -11.41 -8.85 -4.28
CA TRP A 140 -12.34 -8.00 -3.56
C TRP A 140 -12.45 -8.38 -2.08
N SER A 141 -12.53 -7.39 -1.25
CA SER A 141 -13.04 -7.48 0.12
C SER A 141 -13.73 -6.17 0.49
N PRO A 142 -14.62 -6.16 1.50
CA PRO A 142 -15.27 -4.92 1.96
C PRO A 142 -14.25 -3.84 2.35
N VAL A 143 -13.13 -4.23 2.95
CA VAL A 143 -12.05 -3.33 3.37
C VAL A 143 -11.36 -2.69 2.17
N GLN A 144 -11.03 -3.50 1.15
CA GLN A 144 -10.38 -2.98 -0.07
C GLN A 144 -11.32 -2.07 -0.86
N GLU A 145 -12.58 -2.42 -0.97
CA GLU A 145 -13.57 -1.55 -1.63
C GLU A 145 -13.73 -0.21 -0.89
N ALA A 146 -13.85 -0.24 0.43
CA ALA A 146 -13.95 0.98 1.24
C ALA A 146 -12.71 1.89 1.06
N ARG A 147 -11.50 1.32 1.06
CA ARG A 147 -10.25 2.05 0.78
C ARG A 147 -10.25 2.68 -0.61
N VAL A 148 -10.62 1.92 -1.63
CA VAL A 148 -10.69 2.42 -3.01
C VAL A 148 -11.70 3.55 -3.14
N ARG A 149 -12.88 3.44 -2.52
CA ARG A 149 -13.90 4.50 -2.51
C ARG A 149 -13.40 5.77 -1.82
N SER A 150 -12.71 5.64 -0.68
CA SER A 150 -12.10 6.78 0.01
C SER A 150 -11.05 7.47 -0.86
N ILE A 151 -10.14 6.70 -1.47
CA ILE A 151 -9.12 7.22 -2.40
C ILE A 151 -9.77 7.98 -3.56
N LEU A 152 -10.75 7.39 -4.21
CA LEU A 152 -11.45 8.01 -5.34
C LEU A 152 -12.16 9.30 -4.93
N THR A 153 -12.78 9.32 -3.75
CA THR A 153 -13.41 10.53 -3.21
C THR A 153 -12.39 11.64 -2.98
N GLU A 154 -11.23 11.32 -2.40
CA GLU A 154 -10.16 12.31 -2.20
C GLU A 154 -9.57 12.80 -3.54
N LEU A 155 -9.40 11.91 -4.53
CA LEU A 155 -8.79 12.25 -5.83
C LEU A 155 -9.63 13.21 -6.67
N VAL A 156 -10.94 13.20 -6.53
CA VAL A 156 -11.85 14.06 -7.33
C VAL A 156 -12.07 15.45 -6.71
N VAL A 157 -11.59 15.68 -5.49
CA VAL A 157 -11.71 17.00 -4.83
C VAL A 157 -10.74 17.98 -5.49
N PRO A 158 -11.20 19.20 -5.87
CA PRO A 158 -10.30 20.24 -6.36
C PRO A 158 -9.21 20.57 -5.32
N GLY A 159 -7.94 20.61 -5.76
CA GLY A 159 -6.82 20.84 -4.86
C GLY A 159 -6.41 19.62 -4.04
N ALA A 160 -6.82 18.40 -4.46
CA ALA A 160 -6.37 17.16 -3.86
C ALA A 160 -4.83 17.11 -3.69
N PRO A 161 -4.32 16.55 -2.58
CA PRO A 161 -2.90 16.39 -2.35
C PRO A 161 -2.21 15.69 -3.52
N SER A 162 -1.16 16.31 -4.04
CA SER A 162 -0.34 15.77 -5.14
C SER A 162 1.04 15.36 -4.63
N PRO A 163 1.66 14.31 -5.22
CA PRO A 163 2.98 13.85 -4.85
C PRO A 163 4.02 14.95 -4.81
N VAL A 164 4.83 14.97 -3.74
CA VAL A 164 5.98 15.87 -3.64
C VAL A 164 7.00 15.52 -4.71
N THR A 165 7.56 16.55 -5.36
CA THR A 165 8.61 16.38 -6.37
C THR A 165 9.95 16.90 -5.88
N ARG A 166 9.95 17.88 -4.97
CA ARG A 166 11.17 18.51 -4.47
C ARG A 166 10.95 19.19 -3.12
N VAL A 167 11.95 19.17 -2.27
CA VAL A 167 12.10 20.08 -1.14
C VAL A 167 12.72 21.36 -1.69
N ARG A 168 11.93 22.45 -1.74
CA ARG A 168 12.35 23.74 -2.30
C ARG A 168 13.20 24.51 -1.30
N GLU A 169 12.67 24.68 -0.10
CA GLU A 169 13.33 25.44 0.98
C GLU A 169 13.05 24.81 2.33
N LEU A 170 14.00 24.94 3.22
CA LEU A 170 13.97 24.50 4.60
C LEU A 170 14.60 25.57 5.47
N MET A 171 13.89 26.09 6.46
CA MET A 171 14.39 27.14 7.34
C MET A 171 13.84 27.04 8.76
N PHE A 172 14.70 27.26 9.77
CA PHE A 172 14.30 27.44 11.15
C PHE A 172 14.27 28.93 11.51
N VAL A 173 13.16 29.36 12.11
CA VAL A 173 12.94 30.72 12.62
C VAL A 173 12.75 30.63 14.14
N PRO A 174 13.67 31.17 14.96
CA PRO A 174 13.49 31.21 16.41
C PRO A 174 12.34 32.15 16.79
N GLY A 175 11.67 31.82 17.88
CA GLY A 175 10.69 32.69 18.49
C GLY A 175 11.35 33.68 19.48
N ASN A 176 10.50 34.37 20.25
CA ASN A 176 10.94 35.37 21.22
C ASN A 176 11.36 34.78 22.57
N LEU A 177 10.98 33.54 22.85
CA LEU A 177 11.30 32.84 24.09
C LEU A 177 12.34 31.74 23.82
N ALA A 178 13.17 31.44 24.83
CA ALA A 178 14.09 30.32 24.76
C ALA A 178 13.31 29.01 24.53
N GLY A 179 13.76 28.21 23.57
CA GLY A 179 13.06 26.97 23.15
C GLY A 179 11.82 27.17 22.29
N GLN A 180 11.46 28.41 21.95
CA GLN A 180 10.39 28.70 21.01
C GLN A 180 10.95 28.87 19.59
N GLY A 181 10.23 28.37 18.61
CA GLY A 181 10.59 28.54 17.20
C GLY A 181 9.74 27.70 16.27
N GLN A 182 10.01 27.83 14.99
CA GLN A 182 9.36 26.99 14.00
C GLN A 182 10.28 26.70 12.82
N THR A 183 10.19 25.49 12.29
CA THR A 183 10.78 25.12 11.01
C THR A 183 9.70 25.14 9.94
N GLN A 184 10.01 25.81 8.85
CA GLN A 184 9.21 25.83 7.61
C GLN A 184 9.90 24.97 6.57
N ILE A 185 9.15 24.05 5.95
CA ILE A 185 9.61 23.20 4.87
C ILE A 185 8.67 23.43 3.69
N PHE A 186 9.18 24.08 2.65
CA PHE A 186 8.43 24.35 1.43
C PHE A 186 8.70 23.28 0.38
N LEU A 187 7.63 22.76 -0.19
CA LEU A 187 7.65 21.62 -1.10
C LEU A 187 7.02 22.02 -2.44
N ASP A 188 7.61 21.56 -3.52
CA ASP A 188 6.96 21.56 -4.82
C ASP A 188 6.26 20.22 -5.02
N THR A 189 5.08 20.24 -5.65
CA THR A 189 4.28 19.03 -5.92
C THR A 189 4.03 18.87 -7.41
N LYS A 190 3.65 17.66 -7.82
CA LYS A 190 3.35 17.34 -9.21
C LYS A 190 2.23 18.23 -9.74
N GLY A 191 2.40 18.72 -10.98
CA GLY A 191 1.43 19.64 -11.62
C GLY A 191 1.64 21.11 -11.27
N GLY A 192 2.79 21.48 -10.68
CA GLY A 192 3.13 22.88 -10.38
C GLY A 192 2.49 23.39 -9.07
N GLY A 193 1.89 22.52 -8.29
CA GLY A 193 1.37 22.86 -6.97
C GLY A 193 2.47 23.01 -5.92
N SER A 194 2.09 23.42 -4.73
CA SER A 194 2.99 23.56 -3.58
C SER A 194 2.35 22.98 -2.32
N ALA A 195 3.22 22.62 -1.37
CA ALA A 195 2.83 22.26 -0.03
C ALA A 195 3.81 22.87 0.97
N ALA A 196 3.39 23.03 2.21
CA ALA A 196 4.24 23.50 3.29
C ALA A 196 4.04 22.64 4.53
N ILE A 197 5.14 22.23 5.15
CA ILE A 197 5.13 21.60 6.47
C ILE A 197 5.66 22.63 7.48
N THR A 198 5.00 22.74 8.62
CA THR A 198 5.45 23.57 9.73
C THR A 198 5.67 22.69 10.95
N VAL A 199 6.88 22.72 11.49
CA VAL A 199 7.19 22.17 12.81
C VAL A 199 7.24 23.32 13.80
N ARG A 200 6.55 23.18 14.94
CA ARG A 200 6.47 24.19 15.98
C ARG A 200 7.11 23.68 17.26
N HIS A 201 7.97 24.52 17.83
CA HIS A 201 8.60 24.34 19.11
C HIS A 201 7.99 25.29 20.13
N GLN A 202 7.63 24.77 21.30
CA GLN A 202 7.14 25.54 22.44
C GLN A 202 7.91 25.10 23.68
N PRO A 203 8.28 26.02 24.59
CA PRO A 203 8.98 25.69 25.82
C PRO A 203 8.22 24.64 26.62
N GLY A 204 8.90 23.60 27.07
CA GLY A 204 8.31 22.54 27.89
C GLY A 204 7.39 21.55 27.17
N SER A 205 7.27 21.64 25.86
CA SER A 205 6.44 20.74 25.05
C SER A 205 7.24 20.03 23.98
N ALA A 206 6.84 18.83 23.63
CA ALA A 206 7.38 18.14 22.45
C ALA A 206 7.04 18.92 21.16
N PRO A 207 7.91 18.90 20.16
CA PRO A 207 7.62 19.52 18.87
C PRO A 207 6.34 18.97 18.25
N SER A 208 5.53 19.85 17.67
CA SER A 208 4.32 19.48 16.93
C SER A 208 4.49 19.90 15.47
N TRP A 209 3.85 19.15 14.54
CA TRP A 209 3.92 19.50 13.14
C TRP A 209 2.61 19.31 12.40
N GLY A 210 2.52 19.92 11.23
CA GLY A 210 1.38 19.75 10.35
C GLY A 210 1.73 20.14 8.92
N VAL A 211 0.82 19.84 7.98
CA VAL A 211 0.99 20.09 6.55
C VAL A 211 -0.20 20.86 5.97
N SER A 212 0.10 21.68 4.96
CA SER A 212 -0.89 22.31 4.10
C SER A 212 -0.51 22.04 2.64
N PHE A 213 -1.46 21.57 1.84
CA PHE A 213 -1.32 21.44 0.37
C PHE A 213 -1.93 22.68 -0.31
N SER A 214 -1.49 23.86 0.11
CA SER A 214 -1.86 25.13 -0.50
C SER A 214 -0.66 26.08 -0.48
N GLN A 215 -0.69 27.11 -1.32
CA GLN A 215 0.35 28.14 -1.33
C GLN A 215 0.35 28.99 -0.06
N VAL A 216 -0.73 28.96 0.73
CA VAL A 216 -0.85 29.72 1.97
C VAL A 216 -0.45 28.82 3.14
N ALA A 217 0.74 29.05 3.68
CA ALA A 217 1.26 28.31 4.85
C ALA A 217 0.47 28.57 6.16
N ALA A 218 -0.47 29.48 6.17
CA ALA A 218 -1.19 29.95 7.34
C ALA A 218 -2.18 28.94 7.97
N GLY A 219 -2.27 27.74 7.46
CA GLY A 219 -3.25 26.74 7.91
C GLY A 219 -2.68 25.34 8.07
N THR A 220 -1.42 25.19 8.57
CA THR A 220 -0.89 23.85 8.82
C THR A 220 -1.76 23.14 9.85
N LYS A 221 -2.48 22.14 9.38
CA LYS A 221 -3.27 21.22 10.17
C LYS A 221 -2.34 20.21 10.84
N ALA A 222 -2.88 19.34 11.68
CA ALA A 222 -2.18 18.19 12.26
C ALA A 222 -1.47 17.32 11.18
N PRO A 223 -0.56 16.42 11.57
CA PRO A 223 0.00 15.42 10.67
C PRO A 223 -1.10 14.67 9.92
N PRO A 224 -0.89 14.31 8.66
CA PRO A 224 -1.90 13.58 7.91
C PRO A 224 -2.10 12.19 8.50
N PRO A 225 -3.33 11.69 8.58
CA PRO A 225 -3.58 10.32 8.96
C PRO A 225 -2.87 9.37 7.99
N GLN A 226 -2.34 8.26 8.52
CA GLN A 226 -1.84 7.16 7.69
C GLN A 226 -2.95 6.67 6.76
N ASP A 227 -2.59 6.17 5.58
CA ASP A 227 -3.54 5.74 4.56
C ASP A 227 -4.51 6.86 4.13
N SER A 228 -4.03 8.11 4.05
CA SER A 228 -4.67 9.24 3.38
C SER A 228 -3.87 9.70 2.17
N LEU A 229 -4.51 10.39 1.23
CA LEU A 229 -3.83 10.92 0.05
C LEU A 229 -2.73 11.93 0.40
N ALA A 230 -2.94 12.72 1.47
CA ALA A 230 -1.93 13.64 2.01
C ALA A 230 -0.71 12.88 2.56
N TRP A 231 -0.94 11.82 3.33
CA TRP A 231 0.13 10.94 3.83
C TRP A 231 0.89 10.31 2.66
N TYR A 232 0.19 9.73 1.70
CA TYR A 232 0.80 9.12 0.51
C TYR A 232 1.67 10.13 -0.25
N SER A 233 1.19 11.36 -0.43
CA SER A 233 1.89 12.41 -1.16
C SER A 233 3.18 12.88 -0.49
N LEU A 234 3.32 12.66 0.82
CA LEU A 234 4.51 12.94 1.61
C LEU A 234 5.35 11.68 1.81
N ALA A 235 4.80 10.64 2.45
CA ALA A 235 5.54 9.46 2.88
C ALA A 235 6.21 8.70 1.73
N CYS A 236 5.58 8.67 0.55
CA CYS A 236 6.11 7.97 -0.62
C CYS A 236 7.06 8.81 -1.49
N PHE A 237 7.17 10.10 -1.24
CA PHE A 237 7.87 11.01 -2.16
C PHE A 237 8.85 11.99 -1.50
N LEU A 238 8.78 12.21 -0.19
CA LEU A 238 9.81 12.97 0.50
C LEU A 238 11.13 12.20 0.47
N PRO A 239 12.25 12.83 0.10
CA PRO A 239 13.56 12.20 0.20
C PRO A 239 13.93 11.97 1.66
N ALA A 240 14.72 10.93 1.93
CA ALA A 240 15.21 10.65 3.29
C ALA A 240 16.03 11.83 3.86
N TYR A 241 16.72 12.56 2.97
CA TYR A 241 17.49 13.76 3.28
C TYR A 241 17.14 14.86 2.31
N PRO A 242 16.91 16.11 2.78
CA PRO A 242 16.68 17.24 1.89
C PRO A 242 17.99 17.61 1.17
N PRO A 243 17.94 18.17 -0.04
CA PRO A 243 19.14 18.72 -0.69
C PRO A 243 19.83 19.75 0.20
N ALA A 244 21.14 19.71 0.33
CA ALA A 244 21.90 20.64 1.19
C ALA A 244 21.60 22.11 0.87
N ALA A 245 21.47 22.45 -0.42
CA ALA A 245 21.16 23.78 -0.89
C ALA A 245 19.74 24.28 -0.53
N SER A 246 18.83 23.38 -0.13
CA SER A 246 17.49 23.78 0.28
C SER A 246 17.44 24.38 1.69
N ASN A 247 18.46 24.15 2.53
CA ASN A 247 18.51 24.69 3.89
C ASN A 247 19.07 26.12 3.87
N VAL A 248 18.19 27.09 3.90
CA VAL A 248 18.52 28.53 3.83
C VAL A 248 18.63 29.18 5.21
N SER A 249 18.70 28.40 6.28
CA SER A 249 18.89 28.92 7.64
C SER A 249 20.25 29.64 7.79
N ARG A 250 20.27 30.78 8.50
CA ARG A 250 21.42 31.70 8.50
C ARG A 250 22.64 31.28 9.33
N SER A 251 22.50 30.29 10.23
CA SER A 251 23.61 29.82 11.06
C SER A 251 23.62 28.30 11.14
N SER A 252 24.77 27.71 11.44
CA SER A 252 24.93 26.26 11.57
C SER A 252 23.94 25.65 12.58
N ALA A 253 23.77 26.27 13.75
CA ALA A 253 22.83 25.80 14.75
C ALA A 253 21.37 25.79 14.25
N LYS A 254 20.94 26.81 13.48
CA LYS A 254 19.62 26.87 12.85
C LYS A 254 19.48 25.87 11.72
N GLN A 255 20.56 25.64 10.96
CA GLN A 255 20.58 24.62 9.91
C GLN A 255 20.43 23.21 10.49
N GLU A 256 21.13 22.93 11.59
CA GLU A 256 21.02 21.67 12.29
C GLU A 256 19.61 21.45 12.86
N GLN A 257 19.02 22.48 13.50
CA GLN A 257 17.65 22.41 14.01
C GLN A 257 16.66 22.08 12.88
N ALA A 258 16.76 22.79 11.76
CA ALA A 258 15.88 22.56 10.61
C ALA A 258 16.02 21.13 10.06
N LEU A 259 17.24 20.58 10.01
CA LEU A 259 17.49 19.20 9.58
C LEU A 259 16.93 18.17 10.58
N ASN A 260 17.05 18.42 11.87
CA ASN A 260 16.49 17.55 12.91
C ASN A 260 14.97 17.50 12.83
N ASP A 261 14.32 18.65 12.60
CA ASP A 261 12.89 18.76 12.40
C ASP A 261 12.43 18.03 11.12
N TYR A 262 13.18 18.15 10.05
CA TYR A 262 12.91 17.41 8.81
C TYR A 262 12.95 15.88 9.05
N ARG A 263 13.99 15.40 9.72
CA ARG A 263 14.13 13.97 10.06
C ARG A 263 12.98 13.48 10.96
N MET A 264 12.57 14.29 11.94
CA MET A 264 11.43 14.01 12.81
C MET A 264 10.15 13.85 11.98
N VAL A 265 9.88 14.74 11.02
CA VAL A 265 8.73 14.65 10.12
C VAL A 265 8.77 13.37 9.30
N VAL A 266 9.91 13.07 8.63
CA VAL A 266 10.06 11.85 7.82
C VAL A 266 9.87 10.59 8.67
N SER A 267 10.45 10.56 9.88
CA SER A 267 10.30 9.45 10.82
C SER A 267 8.84 9.26 11.26
N SER A 268 8.12 10.34 11.51
CA SER A 268 6.72 10.29 11.95
C SER A 268 5.75 9.87 10.85
N LEU A 269 6.09 10.12 9.59
CA LEU A 269 5.32 9.64 8.45
C LEU A 269 5.41 8.11 8.29
N GLY A 270 6.52 7.52 8.74
CA GLY A 270 6.78 6.09 8.58
C GLY A 270 7.11 5.69 7.15
N THR A 271 7.12 4.39 6.91
CA THR A 271 7.54 3.81 5.62
C THR A 271 6.37 3.72 4.64
N CYS A 272 6.58 4.18 3.42
CA CYS A 272 5.67 3.91 2.31
C CYS A 272 5.93 2.50 1.77
N ASN A 273 5.23 1.51 2.31
CA ASN A 273 5.34 0.13 1.87
C ASN A 273 4.50 -0.09 0.60
N ARG A 274 5.14 -0.59 -0.46
CA ARG A 274 4.47 -1.06 -1.68
C ARG A 274 4.59 -2.58 -1.73
N THR A 275 3.53 -3.25 -2.16
CA THR A 275 3.49 -4.72 -2.28
C THR A 275 3.45 -5.19 -3.74
N ARG A 276 3.51 -4.23 -4.69
CA ARG A 276 3.45 -4.47 -6.14
C ARG A 276 4.59 -3.75 -6.84
#